data_6903f4c2c092049547b84effd85ae970
#
_entry.id   6903f4c2c092049547b84effd85ae970
#
_cell.length_a   1.000
_cell.length_b   1.000
_cell.length_c   1.000
_cell.angle_alpha   90.00
_cell.angle_beta   90.00
_cell.angle_gamma   90.00
#
_symmetry.space_group_name_H-M   'P 1'
#
loop_
_entity.id
_entity.type
_entity.pdbx_description
1 polymer ?
#
loop_
_entity_poly.entity_id
_entity_poly.type
_entity_poly.pdbx_seq_one_letter_code
_entity_poly.pdbx_strand_id
1 'polypeptide(L)' 'MKKFDKEYSTQWTPEKEYLLSIGIKPSFVKVINEVTTYKYEKTSELFKALAFFYAKK' A
#
# COMPACT_ATOMS: atom_id res chain seq x y z
N MET A 1 8.00 0.48 -20.89
CA MET A 1 8.03 0.48 -20.26
C MET A 1 7.76 0.85 -19.32
N LYS A 2 7.80 0.68 -18.74
CA LYS A 2 7.54 1.01 -17.96
C LYS A 2 8.09 1.51 -17.08
N LYS A 3 8.00 1.97 -16.68
CA LYS A 3 8.58 2.69 -15.87
C LYS A 3 8.22 2.51 -14.52
N PHE A 4 8.80 3.10 -13.49
CA PHE A 4 8.43 2.95 -12.14
C PHE A 4 7.17 3.69 -11.87
N ASP A 5 6.28 3.11 -11.12
CA ASP A 5 5.21 3.84 -10.53
C ASP A 5 5.77 4.62 -9.37
N LYS A 6 5.34 5.84 -9.23
CA LYS A 6 5.70 6.61 -8.06
C LYS A 6 4.91 6.21 -6.86
N GLU A 7 3.94 5.35 -7.03
CA GLU A 7 3.07 4.96 -5.94
C GLU A 7 3.07 3.46 -5.82
N TYR A 8 2.96 3.00 -4.59
CA TYR A 8 2.81 1.59 -4.30
C TYR A 8 1.33 1.25 -4.30
N SER A 9 0.93 0.23 -5.00
CA SER A 9 -0.47 -0.15 -5.13
C SER A 9 -0.71 -1.49 -4.46
N THR A 10 -1.83 -1.61 -3.78
CA THR A 10 -2.22 -2.87 -3.22
C THR A 10 -3.74 -3.00 -3.28
N GLN A 11 -4.20 -4.22 -3.48
CA GLN A 11 -5.62 -4.53 -3.43
C GLN A 11 -5.92 -5.47 -2.28
N TRP A 12 -4.92 -5.79 -1.49
CA TRP A 12 -5.06 -6.77 -0.43
C TRP A 12 -5.48 -6.07 0.86
N THR A 13 -6.66 -6.39 1.33
CA THR A 13 -7.23 -5.71 2.49
C THR A 13 -6.41 -5.85 3.76
N PRO A 14 -5.88 -7.03 4.09
CA PRO A 14 -5.08 -7.12 5.32
C PRO A 14 -3.87 -6.20 5.31
N GLU A 15 -3.23 -6.05 4.16
CA GLU A 15 -2.10 -5.15 4.07
C GLU A 15 -2.53 -3.71 4.28
N LYS A 16 -3.63 -3.32 3.64
CA LYS A 16 -4.14 -1.97 3.77
C LYS A 16 -4.50 -1.68 5.22
N GLU A 17 -5.13 -2.63 5.89
CA GLU A 17 -5.54 -2.41 7.27
C GLU A 17 -4.34 -2.33 8.19
N TYR A 18 -3.31 -3.13 7.90
CA TYR A 18 -2.11 -3.04 8.70
C TYR A 18 -1.47 -1.65 8.58
N LEU A 19 -1.35 -1.16 7.36
CA LEU A 19 -0.75 0.16 7.15
C LEU A 19 -1.58 1.24 7.84
N LEU A 20 -2.88 1.14 7.76
CA LEU A 20 -3.73 2.12 8.41
C LEU A 20 -3.55 2.10 9.93
N SER A 21 -3.39 0.91 10.49
CA SER A 21 -3.28 0.78 11.94
C SER A 21 -2.02 1.43 12.49
N ILE A 22 -1.00 1.57 11.66
CA ILE A 22 0.24 2.21 12.12
C ILE A 22 0.36 3.63 11.60
N GLY A 23 -0.73 4.18 11.06
CA GLY A 23 -0.77 5.59 10.71
C GLY A 23 -0.40 5.91 9.27
N ILE A 24 -0.24 4.91 8.43
CA ILE A 24 0.08 5.14 7.03
C ILE A 24 -1.21 5.06 6.23
N LYS A 25 -1.58 6.17 5.63
CA LYS A 25 -2.83 6.25 4.90
C LYS A 25 -2.56 6.28 3.41
N PRO A 26 -3.48 5.73 2.61
CA PRO A 26 -3.29 5.80 1.17
C PRO A 26 -3.40 7.23 0.68
N SER A 27 -2.60 7.56 -0.31
CA SER A 27 -2.70 8.86 -0.93
C SER A 27 -3.84 8.91 -1.93
N PHE A 28 -4.26 7.76 -2.40
CA PHE A 28 -5.32 7.70 -3.40
C PHE A 28 -5.98 6.33 -3.34
N VAL A 29 -7.29 6.31 -3.50
CA VAL A 29 -8.06 5.07 -3.52
C VAL A 29 -8.86 5.04 -4.80
N LYS A 30 -8.80 3.94 -5.50
CA LYS A 30 -9.47 3.80 -6.78
C LYS A 30 -10.26 2.51 -6.80
N VAL A 31 -11.46 2.55 -7.33
CA VAL A 31 -12.30 1.36 -7.44
C VAL A 31 -12.55 1.08 -8.92
N ILE A 32 -12.17 -0.11 -9.35
CA ILE A 32 -12.37 -0.54 -10.73
C ILE A 32 -12.97 -1.93 -10.69
N ASN A 33 -14.12 -2.09 -11.34
CA ASN A 33 -14.79 -3.40 -11.41
C ASN A 33 -14.98 -3.99 -10.03
N GLU A 34 -15.39 -3.16 -9.09
CA GLU A 34 -15.67 -3.58 -7.72
C GLU A 34 -14.42 -4.03 -6.97
N VAL A 35 -13.25 -3.75 -7.51
CA VAL A 35 -12.01 -4.04 -6.82
C VAL A 35 -11.40 -2.72 -6.39
N THR A 36 -11.12 -2.61 -5.10
CA THR A 36 -10.56 -1.37 -4.55
C THR A 36 -9.05 -1.46 -4.53
N THR A 37 -8.41 -0.47 -5.13
CA THR A 37 -6.96 -0.38 -5.16
C THR A 37 -6.53 0.80 -4.32
N TYR A 38 -5.62 0.55 -3.38
CA TYR A 38 -5.09 1.59 -2.52
C TYR A 38 -3.69 1.94 -2.96
N LYS A 39 -3.44 3.23 -3.15
CA LYS A 39 -2.14 3.68 -3.62
C LYS A 39 -1.48 4.53 -2.55
N TYR A 40 -0.20 4.26 -2.31
CA TYR A 40 0.56 4.93 -1.28
C TYR A 40 1.79 5.57 -1.88
N GLU A 41 2.20 6.70 -1.33
CA GLU A 41 3.47 7.28 -1.70
C GLU A 41 4.59 6.38 -1.23
N LYS A 42 5.59 6.21 -2.07
CA LYS A 42 6.73 5.37 -1.72
C LYS A 42 7.66 6.16 -0.81
N THR A 43 7.53 5.94 0.47
CA THR A 43 8.37 6.58 1.46
C THR A 43 9.15 5.51 2.20
N SER A 44 10.20 5.92 2.90
CA SER A 44 10.96 4.96 3.68
C SER A 44 10.09 4.36 4.79
N GLU A 45 9.16 5.13 5.31
CA GLU A 45 8.26 4.61 6.34
C GLU A 45 7.37 3.52 5.77
N LEU A 46 6.90 3.71 4.55
CA LEU A 46 6.08 2.69 3.92
C LEU A 46 6.88 1.41 3.73
N PHE A 47 8.11 1.53 3.23
CA PHE A 47 8.90 0.34 2.97
C PHE A 47 9.28 -0.37 4.26
N LYS A 48 9.56 0.38 5.32
CA LYS A 48 9.82 -0.25 6.60
C LYS A 48 8.60 -1.02 7.09
N ALA A 49 7.42 -0.41 6.96
CA ALA A 49 6.20 -1.05 7.41
C ALA A 49 5.92 -2.31 6.61
N LEU A 50 6.13 -2.26 5.31
CA LEU A 50 5.90 -3.42 4.48
C LEU A 50 6.87 -4.55 4.82
N ALA A 51 8.13 -4.21 5.02
CA ALA A 51 9.10 -5.21 5.38
C ALA A 51 8.74 -5.87 6.69
N PHE A 52 8.29 -5.09 7.64
CA PHE A 52 7.91 -5.63 8.93
C PHE A 52 6.67 -6.51 8.82
N PHE A 53 5.71 -6.06 8.02
CA PHE A 53 4.48 -6.81 7.83
C PHE A 53 4.76 -8.19 7.22
N TYR A 54 5.58 -8.22 6.19
CA TYR A 54 5.85 -9.50 5.53
C TYR A 54 6.83 -10.35 6.29
N ALA A 55 7.68 -9.74 7.09
CA ALA A 55 8.62 -10.51 7.89
C ALA A 55 7.95 -11.25 9.03
N LYS A 56 6.79 -10.78 9.45
CA LYS A 56 6.11 -11.41 10.57
C LYS A 56 5.39 -12.68 10.19
N LYS A 57 5.31 -12.96 8.94
CA LYS A 57 4.63 -14.18 8.55
C LYS A 57 5.34 -15.45 9.01
#